data_e3a500bb22afa8514d9ea4204f9a9b54
#
_entry.id   e3a500bb22afa8514d9ea4204f9a9b54
#
_cell.length_a   1.000
_cell.length_b   1.000
_cell.length_c   1.000
_cell.angle_alpha   90.00
_cell.angle_beta   90.00
_cell.angle_gamma   90.00
#
_symmetry.space_group_name_H-M   'P 1'
#
loop_
_entity.id
_entity.type
_entity.pdbx_description
1 polymer ?
#
loop_
_entity_poly.entity_id
_entity_poly.type
_entity_poly.pdbx_seq_one_letter_code
_entity_poly.pdbx_strand_id
1 'polypeptide(L)'
;MLTVSKAIIYQRGEYLLQLRDRTLGITYPDRWSFFGGAIEAGENPWQALQRELEEELEWRPESGRFLYEWINPEHPCRIHFFSVLFSGTRDALVLHEGQDLGWFTLDEIRSNHRMVAHVIHHVSQSQALLAQESSTDAG
;
A
#
# COMPACT_ATOMS: atom_id res chain seq x y z
N MET A 1 -9.38 -18.35 3.69
CA MET A 1 -8.22 -17.51 3.24
C MET A 1 -8.37 -16.11 3.85
N LEU A 2 -7.29 -15.59 4.43
CA LEU A 2 -7.28 -14.23 4.96
C LEU A 2 -7.50 -13.22 3.84
N THR A 3 -8.32 -12.20 4.10
CA THR A 3 -8.59 -11.12 3.14
C THR A 3 -8.09 -9.81 3.73
N VAL A 4 -7.28 -9.08 2.96
CA VAL A 4 -6.65 -7.84 3.41
C VAL A 4 -6.81 -6.74 2.36
N SER A 5 -6.72 -5.49 2.80
CA SER A 5 -6.63 -4.32 1.92
C SER A 5 -5.25 -3.70 2.04
N LYS A 6 -4.65 -3.31 0.92
CA LYS A 6 -3.35 -2.64 0.88
C LYS A 6 -3.44 -1.37 0.03
N ALA A 7 -2.69 -0.36 0.46
CA ALA A 7 -2.68 0.93 -0.20
C ALA A 7 -1.38 1.15 -0.95
N ILE A 8 -1.49 1.52 -2.21
CA ILE A 8 -0.38 2.06 -3.00
C ILE A 8 -0.51 3.57 -2.86
N ILE A 9 0.21 4.12 -1.89
CA ILE A 9 0.12 5.53 -1.50
C ILE A 9 1.16 6.31 -2.28
N TYR A 10 0.73 7.35 -2.98
CA TYR A 10 1.65 8.12 -3.82
C TYR A 10 1.51 9.62 -3.60
N GLN A 11 2.63 10.31 -3.82
CA GLN A 11 2.70 11.77 -3.84
C GLN A 11 3.97 12.19 -4.60
N ARG A 12 3.80 13.06 -5.58
CA ARG A 12 4.93 13.67 -6.32
C ARG A 12 5.92 12.65 -6.88
N GLY A 13 5.42 11.55 -7.47
CA GLY A 13 6.26 10.53 -8.09
C GLY A 13 6.94 9.58 -7.13
N GLU A 14 6.59 9.64 -5.86
CA GLU A 14 7.12 8.73 -4.84
C GLU A 14 6.00 7.95 -4.16
N TYR A 15 6.36 6.80 -3.60
CA TYR A 15 5.43 5.86 -2.99
C TYR A 15 5.80 5.64 -1.53
N LEU A 16 4.80 5.71 -0.65
CA LEU A 16 4.98 5.51 0.78
C LEU A 16 4.92 4.03 1.12
N LEU A 17 5.98 3.53 1.74
CA LEU A 17 6.07 2.14 2.17
C LEU A 17 6.46 2.05 3.64
N GLN A 18 6.14 0.91 4.24
CA GLN A 18 6.41 0.57 5.62
C GLN A 18 7.59 -0.40 5.69
N LEU A 19 8.55 -0.13 6.55
CA LEU A 19 9.53 -1.15 6.93
C LEU A 19 8.90 -1.99 8.04
N ARG A 20 8.59 -3.25 7.72
CA ARG A 20 7.88 -4.13 8.64
C ARG A 20 8.75 -4.50 9.84
N ASP A 21 8.10 -4.82 10.96
CA ASP A 21 8.79 -5.21 12.20
C ASP A 21 9.62 -6.48 12.00
N ARG A 22 10.55 -6.72 12.92
CA ARG A 22 11.39 -7.94 12.94
C ARG A 22 10.76 -9.07 13.72
N THR A 23 9.48 -8.94 14.07
CA THR A 23 8.75 -9.90 14.88
C THR A 23 8.63 -11.25 14.19
N LEU A 24 8.89 -12.32 14.91
CA LEU A 24 8.69 -13.68 14.39
C LEU A 24 7.20 -13.92 14.15
N GLY A 25 6.89 -14.64 13.07
CA GLY A 25 5.51 -15.04 12.75
C GLY A 25 4.75 -14.08 11.87
N ILE A 26 5.26 -12.87 11.60
CA ILE A 26 4.64 -11.99 10.61
C ILE A 26 5.19 -12.30 9.23
N THR A 27 4.45 -11.92 8.17
CA THR A 27 4.94 -12.05 6.80
C THR A 27 5.97 -10.97 6.49
N TYR A 28 7.01 -11.32 5.74
CA TYR A 28 8.06 -10.40 5.29
C TYR A 28 8.67 -9.53 6.41
N PRO A 29 9.15 -10.13 7.51
CA PRO A 29 9.75 -9.32 8.58
C PRO A 29 10.97 -8.56 8.08
N ASP A 30 11.16 -7.34 8.60
CA ASP A 30 12.30 -6.48 8.29
C ASP A 30 12.43 -6.14 6.80
N ARG A 31 11.29 -6.06 6.08
CA ARG A 31 11.22 -5.74 4.65
C ARG A 31 10.26 -4.58 4.41
N TRP A 32 10.51 -3.84 3.33
CA TRP A 32 9.63 -2.75 2.89
C TRP A 32 8.43 -3.32 2.13
N SER A 33 7.23 -2.88 2.47
CA SER A 33 6.00 -3.29 1.83
C SER A 33 4.90 -2.23 2.02
N PHE A 34 3.69 -2.55 1.54
CA PHE A 34 2.55 -1.62 1.61
C PHE A 34 1.94 -1.55 3.01
N PHE A 35 1.40 -0.38 3.35
CA PHE A 35 0.52 -0.23 4.51
C PHE A 35 -0.84 -0.85 4.22
N GLY A 36 -1.54 -1.26 5.26
CA GLY A 36 -2.86 -1.85 5.21
C GLY A 36 -2.98 -3.00 6.17
N GLY A 37 -4.07 -3.74 6.10
CA GLY A 37 -4.28 -4.86 6.99
C GLY A 37 -5.56 -5.63 6.74
N ALA A 38 -5.91 -6.51 7.66
CA ALA A 38 -7.04 -7.42 7.53
C ALA A 38 -8.38 -6.70 7.49
N ILE A 39 -9.28 -7.22 6.65
CA ILE A 39 -10.66 -6.75 6.58
C ILE A 39 -11.43 -7.43 7.71
N GLU A 40 -12.06 -6.66 8.56
CA GLU A 40 -12.85 -7.17 9.69
C GLU A 40 -14.31 -7.40 9.29
N ALA A 41 -15.02 -8.19 10.10
CA ALA A 41 -16.43 -8.46 9.87
C ALA A 41 -17.23 -7.15 9.81
N GLY A 42 -18.09 -7.04 8.79
CA GLY A 42 -18.92 -5.85 8.61
C GLY A 42 -18.25 -4.71 7.84
N GLU A 43 -16.97 -4.83 7.50
CA GLU A 43 -16.28 -3.83 6.71
C GLU A 43 -16.24 -4.24 5.24
N ASN A 44 -16.38 -3.26 4.34
CA ASN A 44 -15.97 -3.46 2.95
C ASN A 44 -14.45 -3.19 2.85
N PRO A 45 -13.80 -3.56 1.74
CA PRO A 45 -12.35 -3.38 1.62
C PRO A 45 -11.85 -1.95 1.79
N TRP A 46 -12.59 -0.96 1.32
CA TRP A 46 -12.21 0.44 1.45
C TRP A 46 -12.31 0.92 2.91
N GLN A 47 -13.38 0.56 3.60
CA GLN A 47 -13.55 0.88 5.02
C GLN A 47 -12.43 0.30 5.86
N ALA A 48 -12.05 -0.95 5.58
CA ALA A 48 -10.93 -1.61 6.26
C ALA A 48 -9.64 -0.83 6.04
N LEU A 49 -9.39 -0.40 4.80
CA LEU A 49 -8.17 0.35 4.48
C LEU A 49 -8.15 1.71 5.19
N GLN A 50 -9.27 2.44 5.20
CA GLN A 50 -9.36 3.71 5.92
C GLN A 50 -9.04 3.52 7.41
N ARG A 51 -9.60 2.50 8.03
CA ARG A 51 -9.35 2.20 9.45
C ARG A 51 -7.89 1.85 9.69
N GLU A 52 -7.32 0.97 8.88
CA GLU A 52 -5.92 0.54 9.04
C GLU A 52 -4.94 1.71 8.87
N LEU A 53 -5.15 2.56 7.87
CA LEU A 53 -4.27 3.72 7.66
C LEU A 53 -4.38 4.74 8.80
N GLU A 54 -5.58 4.91 9.34
CA GLU A 54 -5.78 5.78 10.51
C GLU A 54 -5.04 5.22 11.74
N GLU A 55 -5.13 3.90 11.98
CA GLU A 55 -4.42 3.24 13.07
C GLU A 55 -2.90 3.30 12.90
N GLU A 56 -2.42 3.09 11.68
CA GLU A 56 -0.98 2.97 11.40
C GLU A 56 -0.29 4.32 11.23
N LEU A 57 -0.98 5.33 10.68
CA LEU A 57 -0.38 6.59 10.23
C LEU A 57 -1.10 7.85 10.74
N GLU A 58 -2.18 7.73 11.51
CA GLU A 58 -3.04 8.84 11.92
C GLU A 58 -3.54 9.63 10.71
N TRP A 59 -3.80 8.93 9.61
CA TRP A 59 -4.31 9.51 8.38
C TRP A 59 -5.45 8.66 7.84
N ARG A 60 -6.63 9.29 7.72
CA ARG A 60 -7.80 8.64 7.16
C ARG A 60 -8.10 9.23 5.80
N PRO A 61 -7.73 8.56 4.69
CA PRO A 61 -8.02 9.10 3.36
C PRO A 61 -9.51 9.12 3.08
N GLU A 62 -9.98 10.20 2.44
CA GLU A 62 -11.40 10.36 2.10
C GLU A 62 -11.78 9.57 0.84
N SER A 63 -10.82 9.40 -0.07
CA SER A 63 -11.04 8.70 -1.33
C SER A 63 -9.82 7.89 -1.73
N GLY A 64 -10.07 6.86 -2.51
CA GLY A 64 -9.05 6.03 -3.10
C GLY A 64 -9.67 5.26 -4.26
N ARG A 65 -8.83 4.71 -5.10
CA ARG A 65 -9.29 3.99 -6.27
C ARG A 65 -8.98 2.50 -6.11
N PHE A 66 -10.01 1.66 -6.15
CA PHE A 66 -9.83 0.21 -6.21
C PHE A 66 -9.17 -0.17 -7.54
N LEU A 67 -8.11 -0.97 -7.47
CA LEU A 67 -7.37 -1.42 -8.65
C LEU A 67 -7.74 -2.85 -9.03
N TYR A 68 -7.52 -3.79 -8.13
CA TYR A 68 -7.78 -5.21 -8.38
C TYR A 68 -7.59 -6.03 -7.11
N GLU A 69 -8.03 -7.30 -7.17
CA GLU A 69 -7.70 -8.31 -6.17
C GLU A 69 -6.50 -9.12 -6.66
N TRP A 70 -5.68 -9.57 -5.73
CA TRP A 70 -4.52 -10.41 -6.03
C TRP A 70 -4.34 -11.43 -4.91
N ILE A 71 -4.09 -12.68 -5.29
CA ILE A 71 -3.80 -13.73 -4.32
C ILE A 71 -2.29 -13.92 -4.27
N ASN A 72 -1.71 -13.71 -3.08
CA ASN A 72 -0.27 -13.84 -2.89
C ASN A 72 0.11 -15.33 -2.93
N PRO A 73 0.96 -15.77 -3.89
CA PRO A 73 1.34 -17.17 -3.99
C PRO A 73 2.30 -17.64 -2.91
N GLU A 74 3.04 -16.73 -2.28
CA GLU A 74 4.01 -17.07 -1.24
C GLU A 74 3.35 -17.21 0.13
N HIS A 75 2.42 -16.31 0.44
CA HIS A 75 1.70 -16.29 1.71
C HIS A 75 0.22 -16.15 1.40
N PRO A 76 -0.50 -17.27 1.20
CA PRO A 76 -1.87 -17.24 0.67
C PRO A 76 -2.78 -16.29 1.45
N CYS A 77 -3.14 -15.20 0.78
CA CYS A 77 -4.14 -14.24 1.24
C CYS A 77 -4.68 -13.51 0.02
N ARG A 78 -5.91 -13.05 0.13
CA ARG A 78 -6.57 -12.26 -0.91
C ARG A 78 -6.34 -10.79 -0.59
N ILE A 79 -5.67 -10.08 -1.47
CA ILE A 79 -5.34 -8.68 -1.26
C ILE A 79 -6.17 -7.80 -2.20
N HIS A 80 -6.86 -6.81 -1.63
CA HIS A 80 -7.53 -5.76 -2.38
C HIS A 80 -6.60 -4.56 -2.43
N PHE A 81 -6.10 -4.23 -3.63
CA PHE A 81 -5.21 -3.08 -3.81
C PHE A 81 -5.98 -1.82 -4.19
N PHE A 82 -5.63 -0.73 -3.51
CA PHE A 82 -6.15 0.61 -3.81
C PHE A 82 -5.00 1.55 -4.10
N SER A 83 -5.20 2.45 -5.05
CA SER A 83 -4.31 3.59 -5.27
C SER A 83 -4.84 4.76 -4.47
N VAL A 84 -3.98 5.39 -3.65
CA VAL A 84 -4.41 6.45 -2.73
C VAL A 84 -3.43 7.62 -2.82
N LEU A 85 -3.93 8.76 -3.27
CA LEU A 85 -3.15 10.00 -3.28
C LEU A 85 -3.05 10.55 -1.86
N PHE A 86 -1.84 10.82 -1.42
CA PHE A 86 -1.61 11.56 -0.19
C PHE A 86 -1.47 13.05 -0.53
N SER A 87 -2.46 13.84 -0.15
CA SER A 87 -2.51 15.28 -0.47
C SER A 87 -2.02 16.16 0.68
N GLY A 88 -1.67 15.56 1.81
CA GLY A 88 -1.23 16.28 3.00
C GLY A 88 0.27 16.57 3.03
N THR A 89 0.70 17.05 4.17
CA THR A 89 2.11 17.28 4.49
C THR A 89 2.70 16.00 5.07
N ARG A 90 3.83 15.53 4.51
CA ARG A 90 4.44 14.27 4.94
C ARG A 90 4.77 14.23 6.44
N ASP A 91 5.15 15.36 7.01
CA ASP A 91 5.47 15.47 8.44
C ASP A 91 4.25 15.26 9.34
N ALA A 92 3.04 15.33 8.79
CA ALA A 92 1.81 15.08 9.55
C ALA A 92 1.56 13.58 9.78
N LEU A 93 2.25 12.72 9.05
CA LEU A 93 2.12 11.26 9.23
C LEU A 93 2.83 10.83 10.50
N VAL A 94 2.15 10.00 11.31
CA VAL A 94 2.69 9.49 12.57
C VAL A 94 2.70 7.97 12.51
N LEU A 95 3.88 7.38 12.54
CA LEU A 95 4.04 5.93 12.43
C LEU A 95 3.69 5.24 13.74
N HIS A 96 2.72 4.33 13.70
CA HIS A 96 2.30 3.51 14.85
C HIS A 96 2.61 2.03 14.67
N GLU A 97 2.93 1.58 13.48
CA GLU A 97 3.20 0.17 13.20
C GLU A 97 4.38 0.05 12.24
N GLY A 98 5.27 -0.90 12.50
CA GLY A 98 6.49 -1.09 11.74
C GLY A 98 7.66 -0.33 12.35
N GLN A 99 8.85 -0.52 11.76
CA GLN A 99 10.09 0.12 12.25
C GLN A 99 10.24 1.54 11.71
N ASP A 100 9.76 1.77 10.47
CA ASP A 100 9.98 3.01 9.78
C ASP A 100 8.98 3.16 8.62
N LEU A 101 8.86 4.36 8.10
CA LEU A 101 8.18 4.65 6.84
C LEU A 101 9.17 5.38 5.93
N GLY A 102 8.96 5.25 4.63
CA GLY A 102 9.81 5.92 3.66
C GLY A 102 9.09 6.16 2.36
N TRP A 103 9.54 7.17 1.64
CA TRP A 103 9.04 7.53 0.31
C TRP A 103 10.08 7.12 -0.73
N PHE A 104 9.62 6.39 -1.74
CA PHE A 104 10.51 5.77 -2.74
C PHE A 104 10.05 6.09 -4.15
N THR A 105 11.00 6.44 -5.02
CA THR A 105 10.76 6.46 -6.46
C THR A 105 10.72 5.02 -6.98
N LEU A 106 10.24 4.83 -8.22
CA LEU A 106 10.27 3.50 -8.86
C LEU A 106 11.69 2.93 -8.92
N ASP A 107 12.67 3.75 -9.27
CA ASP A 107 14.06 3.30 -9.37
C ASP A 107 14.59 2.85 -8.00
N GLU A 108 14.24 3.58 -6.95
CA GLU A 108 14.61 3.22 -5.57
C GLU A 108 13.95 1.90 -5.15
N ILE A 109 12.68 1.68 -5.52
CA ILE A 109 12.01 0.40 -5.26
C ILE A 109 12.74 -0.74 -5.96
N ARG A 110 13.11 -0.57 -7.22
CA ARG A 110 13.83 -1.60 -7.99
C ARG A 110 15.18 -1.97 -7.40
N SER A 111 15.90 -0.99 -6.86
CA SER A 111 17.28 -1.18 -6.39
C SER A 111 17.39 -1.56 -4.92
N ASN A 112 16.31 -1.47 -4.15
CA ASN A 112 16.35 -1.74 -2.72
C ASN A 112 16.23 -3.24 -2.44
N HIS A 113 17.31 -3.84 -1.93
CA HIS A 113 17.37 -5.28 -1.66
C HIS A 113 16.52 -5.74 -0.47
N ARG A 114 16.01 -4.80 0.35
CA ARG A 114 15.09 -5.10 1.45
C ARG A 114 13.63 -4.93 1.05
N MET A 115 13.36 -4.62 -0.20
CA MET A 115 12.01 -4.47 -0.72
C MET A 115 11.37 -5.84 -0.94
N VAL A 116 10.11 -6.02 -0.53
CA VAL A 116 9.34 -7.22 -0.87
C VAL A 116 9.23 -7.28 -2.40
N ALA A 117 9.54 -8.45 -2.97
CA ALA A 117 9.75 -8.60 -4.41
C ALA A 117 8.56 -8.16 -5.28
N HIS A 118 7.32 -8.40 -4.82
CA HIS A 118 6.14 -8.06 -5.62
C HIS A 118 5.75 -6.56 -5.57
N VAL A 119 6.40 -5.75 -4.73
CA VAL A 119 6.05 -4.32 -4.61
C VAL A 119 6.19 -3.61 -5.95
N ILE A 120 7.31 -3.80 -6.65
CA ILE A 120 7.53 -3.14 -7.95
C ILE A 120 6.46 -3.52 -8.97
N HIS A 121 6.02 -4.77 -8.97
CA HIS A 121 4.95 -5.24 -9.85
C HIS A 121 3.66 -4.45 -9.63
N HIS A 122 3.22 -4.34 -8.38
CA HIS A 122 1.95 -3.67 -8.06
C HIS A 122 2.02 -2.16 -8.25
N VAL A 123 3.14 -1.53 -7.92
CA VAL A 123 3.33 -0.11 -8.17
C VAL A 123 3.30 0.18 -9.67
N SER A 124 3.98 -0.63 -10.48
CA SER A 124 3.98 -0.50 -11.94
C SER A 124 2.57 -0.70 -12.52
N GLN A 125 1.82 -1.68 -12.02
CA GLN A 125 0.44 -1.90 -12.45
C GLN A 125 -0.46 -0.70 -12.10
N SER A 126 -0.28 -0.13 -10.91
CA SER A 126 -1.07 1.05 -10.51
C SER A 126 -0.82 2.22 -11.45
N GLN A 127 0.42 2.46 -11.84
CA GLN A 127 0.76 3.52 -12.80
C GLN A 127 0.10 3.27 -14.15
N ALA A 128 0.15 2.04 -14.65
CA ALA A 128 -0.44 1.68 -15.94
C ALA A 128 -1.97 1.88 -15.93
N LEU A 129 -2.63 1.47 -14.85
CA LEU A 129 -4.09 1.62 -14.73
C LEU A 129 -4.51 3.10 -14.64
N LEU A 130 -3.78 3.90 -13.88
CA LEU A 130 -4.05 5.35 -13.79
C LEU A 130 -3.79 6.06 -15.12
N ALA A 131 -2.76 5.67 -15.85
CA ALA A 131 -2.46 6.22 -17.17
C ALA A 131 -3.54 5.89 -18.19
N GLN A 132 -4.07 4.65 -18.17
CA GLN A 132 -5.17 4.23 -19.04
C GLN A 132 -6.43 5.06 -18.78
N GLU A 133 -6.74 5.31 -17.51
CA GLU A 133 -7.89 6.13 -17.13
C GLU A 133 -7.75 7.56 -17.65
N SER A 134 -6.56 8.16 -17.47
CA SER A 134 -6.29 9.51 -17.97
C SER A 134 -6.41 9.60 -19.48
N SER A 135 -5.92 8.58 -20.21
CA SER A 135 -6.04 8.51 -21.67
C SER A 135 -7.50 8.40 -22.11
N THR A 136 -8.30 7.62 -21.39
CA THR A 136 -9.73 7.46 -21.67
C THR A 136 -10.46 8.78 -21.45
N ASP A 137 -10.14 9.48 -20.37
CA ASP A 137 -10.74 10.78 -20.04
C ASP A 137 -10.34 11.86 -21.04
N ALA A 138 -9.15 11.79 -21.58
CA ALA A 138 -8.64 12.74 -22.56
C ALA A 138 -9.23 12.52 -23.97
N GLY A 139 -9.75 11.34 -24.21
CA GLY A 139 -10.39 10.99 -25.47
C GLY A 139 -11.84 11.38 -25.51
#